data_abe16d9cfcbd644e7074dea949f7e1f8
#
_entry.id   abe16d9cfcbd644e7074dea949f7e1f8
#
_cell.length_a   1.000
_cell.length_b   1.000
_cell.length_c   1.000
_cell.angle_alpha   90.00
_cell.angle_beta   90.00
_cell.angle_gamma   90.00
#
_symmetry.space_group_name_H-M   'P 1'
#
loop_
_entity.id
_entity.type
_entity.pdbx_description
1 polymer ?
#
loop_
_entity_poly.entity_id
_entity_poly.type
_entity_poly.pdbx_seq_one_letter_code
_entity_poly.pdbx_strand_id
1 'polypeptide(L)'
;IRISSHPYGQVKPAAPQRQAAQKKIIMAEMNFGGVMETVVTSHEFSLEKAREVLKNETIAVIGYGIQGPGQACNLRDNGFNVIVGQRQGKTYEKCLKDGWVPGKTLFSIEEAAEKGTIICMLLSDAGQIACWPKIKPYLTPGKTLYYSHGFAINWSDRTGVVPPKDIDVIMVAPKGSGTSLRTMFCEGRGLNCSYAVYQNASGKAEDKTIAFGIGIGAGYLFKTTFQREATSDLTGERGSLMGAIEGLLEAQYDVLRENGHSPSEAFNETVEELTQSLGPLFGAKGMDWMYANCSTTAQRGALDWAPRFREAIKPVMEWLYYSVKTGNEAQISIDKNSQADYREKLNAELEAMRNKEMWQAGVTVRKLRPENN
;
A
#
# COMPACT_ATOMS: atom_id res chain seq x y z
N ILE A 1 80.29 -2.27 38.06
CA ILE A 1 79.45 -1.89 36.93
C ILE A 1 78.01 -2.25 37.30
N ARG A 2 77.20 -1.23 37.64
CA ARG A 2 75.79 -1.41 38.03
C ARG A 2 74.93 -1.31 36.74
N ILE A 3 74.07 -2.33 36.56
CA ILE A 3 73.05 -2.32 35.49
C ILE A 3 71.70 -1.94 36.16
N SER A 4 71.13 -0.82 35.73
CA SER A 4 69.83 -0.34 36.19
C SER A 4 68.69 -1.04 35.45
N SER A 5 67.75 -1.63 36.18
CA SER A 5 66.52 -2.23 35.64
C SER A 5 65.42 -1.15 35.59
N HIS A 6 64.79 -0.96 34.39
CA HIS A 6 63.58 -0.15 34.22
C HIS A 6 62.34 -1.02 34.50
N PRO A 7 61.33 -0.51 35.22
CA PRO A 7 60.09 -1.26 35.43
C PRO A 7 59.11 -1.03 34.26
N TYR A 8 58.59 -2.11 33.73
CA TYR A 8 57.50 -2.13 32.78
C TYR A 8 56.19 -1.63 33.42
N GLY A 9 55.65 -0.52 32.90
CA GLY A 9 54.33 -0.04 33.30
C GLY A 9 53.26 -0.99 32.81
N GLN A 10 52.39 -1.43 33.75
CA GLN A 10 51.21 -2.20 33.43
C GLN A 10 50.18 -1.30 32.74
N VAL A 11 49.82 -1.63 31.48
CA VAL A 11 48.68 -1.05 30.76
C VAL A 11 47.40 -1.70 31.33
N LYS A 12 46.58 -0.91 32.01
CA LYS A 12 45.24 -1.36 32.44
C LYS A 12 44.40 -1.64 31.20
N PRO A 13 43.68 -2.78 31.08
CA PRO A 13 42.77 -3.02 29.99
C PRO A 13 41.60 -2.01 30.09
N ALA A 14 41.26 -1.40 28.94
CA ALA A 14 40.11 -0.52 28.80
C ALA A 14 38.83 -1.28 29.19
N ALA A 15 38.00 -0.67 30.03
CA ALA A 15 36.70 -1.23 30.42
C ALA A 15 35.84 -1.43 29.14
N PRO A 16 35.09 -2.55 29.05
CA PRO A 16 34.21 -2.76 27.89
C PRO A 16 33.15 -1.65 27.85
N GLN A 17 33.10 -0.93 26.77
CA GLN A 17 31.99 0.00 26.50
C GLN A 17 30.68 -0.79 26.54
N ARG A 18 29.83 -0.50 27.49
CA ARG A 18 28.45 -1.00 27.53
C ARG A 18 27.77 -0.49 26.29
N GLN A 19 27.55 -1.37 25.30
CA GLN A 19 26.57 -1.13 24.24
C GLN A 19 25.24 -0.86 24.92
N ALA A 20 24.69 0.32 24.67
CA ALA A 20 23.34 0.66 25.13
C ALA A 20 22.39 -0.40 24.54
N ALA A 21 21.77 -1.17 25.43
CA ALA A 21 20.78 -2.17 25.02
C ALA A 21 19.69 -1.43 24.23
N GLN A 22 19.57 -1.70 22.94
CA GLN A 22 18.45 -1.23 22.14
C GLN A 22 17.17 -1.70 22.84
N LYS A 23 16.34 -0.77 23.30
CA LYS A 23 15.02 -1.09 23.84
C LYS A 23 14.24 -1.79 22.72
N LYS A 24 14.03 -3.09 22.89
CA LYS A 24 13.23 -3.90 21.96
C LYS A 24 11.86 -3.24 21.81
N ILE A 25 11.37 -3.11 20.58
CA ILE A 25 10.02 -2.59 20.30
C ILE A 25 9.05 -3.50 21.02
N ILE A 26 8.18 -2.92 21.84
CA ILE A 26 7.07 -3.64 22.44
C ILE A 26 6.02 -3.76 21.35
N MET A 27 5.69 -4.98 20.96
CA MET A 27 4.65 -5.31 19.99
C MET A 27 3.48 -5.92 20.74
N ALA A 28 2.26 -5.63 20.31
CA ALA A 28 1.08 -6.26 20.88
C ALA A 28 0.80 -7.58 20.17
N GLU A 29 0.49 -8.62 20.96
CA GLU A 29 0.00 -9.90 20.43
C GLU A 29 -1.54 -9.88 20.46
N MET A 30 -2.16 -10.02 19.29
CA MET A 30 -3.62 -9.97 19.12
C MET A 30 -4.12 -11.27 18.53
N ASN A 31 -5.31 -11.71 18.98
CA ASN A 31 -5.96 -12.92 18.47
C ASN A 31 -6.84 -12.60 17.26
N PHE A 32 -6.42 -13.10 16.10
CA PHE A 32 -7.16 -12.99 14.84
C PHE A 32 -7.84 -14.32 14.51
N GLY A 33 -9.04 -14.53 15.05
CA GLY A 33 -9.83 -15.74 14.77
C GLY A 33 -9.19 -17.04 15.25
N GLY A 34 -8.48 -17.02 16.37
CA GLY A 34 -7.78 -18.17 16.96
C GLY A 34 -6.27 -18.22 16.65
N VAL A 35 -5.77 -17.32 15.82
CA VAL A 35 -4.33 -17.19 15.51
C VAL A 35 -3.79 -15.93 16.19
N MET A 36 -2.71 -16.10 16.96
CA MET A 36 -2.01 -14.95 17.55
C MET A 36 -1.09 -14.31 16.53
N GLU A 37 -1.25 -13.02 16.32
CA GLU A 37 -0.43 -12.24 15.39
C GLU A 37 0.11 -10.99 16.07
N THR A 38 1.33 -10.62 15.69
CA THR A 38 2.00 -9.42 16.19
C THR A 38 1.53 -8.19 15.44
N VAL A 39 1.07 -7.17 16.16
CA VAL A 39 0.67 -5.88 15.61
C VAL A 39 1.38 -4.74 16.31
N VAL A 40 1.48 -3.59 15.63
CA VAL A 40 2.00 -2.34 16.19
C VAL A 40 1.01 -1.23 15.91
N THR A 41 0.63 -0.51 16.95
CA THR A 41 -0.21 0.70 16.85
C THR A 41 0.56 1.91 17.39
N SER A 42 -0.08 3.07 17.40
CA SER A 42 0.46 4.27 18.05
C SER A 42 0.68 4.12 19.58
N HIS A 43 0.09 3.09 20.20
CA HIS A 43 0.30 2.78 21.63
C HIS A 43 1.67 2.13 21.88
N GLU A 44 2.03 1.15 21.05
CA GLU A 44 3.32 0.45 21.17
C GLU A 44 4.46 1.30 20.59
N PHE A 45 4.15 2.14 19.59
CA PHE A 45 5.13 2.97 18.91
C PHE A 45 4.56 4.36 18.63
N SER A 46 4.79 5.30 19.51
CA SER A 46 4.21 6.65 19.40
C SER A 46 4.79 7.45 18.23
N LEU A 47 4.07 8.48 17.80
CA LEU A 47 4.52 9.40 16.75
C LEU A 47 5.81 10.14 17.15
N GLU A 48 5.97 10.47 18.45
CA GLU A 48 7.19 11.08 18.98
C GLU A 48 8.39 10.14 18.84
N LYS A 49 8.19 8.85 19.12
CA LYS A 49 9.22 7.82 18.91
C LYS A 49 9.54 7.66 17.43
N ALA A 50 8.54 7.71 16.57
CA ALA A 50 8.75 7.68 15.11
C ALA A 50 9.59 8.87 14.62
N ARG A 51 9.28 10.07 15.12
CA ARG A 51 10.07 11.28 14.83
C ARG A 51 11.52 11.14 15.33
N GLU A 52 11.73 10.59 16.51
CA GLU A 52 13.09 10.38 17.05
C GLU A 52 13.89 9.37 16.19
N VAL A 53 13.27 8.27 15.75
CA VAL A 53 13.92 7.27 14.90
C VAL A 53 14.32 7.87 13.55
N LEU A 54 13.46 8.70 12.97
CA LEU A 54 13.65 9.26 11.63
C LEU A 54 14.18 10.71 11.63
N LYS A 55 14.60 11.26 12.78
CA LYS A 55 14.97 12.68 12.94
C LYS A 55 16.08 13.17 12.00
N ASN A 56 17.00 12.28 11.64
CA ASN A 56 18.14 12.59 10.76
C ASN A 56 17.91 12.14 9.31
N GLU A 57 16.73 11.62 9.01
CA GLU A 57 16.41 11.13 7.68
C GLU A 57 15.77 12.24 6.82
N THR A 58 16.13 12.23 5.54
CA THR A 58 15.42 12.99 4.50
C THR A 58 14.65 11.98 3.66
N ILE A 59 13.33 12.04 3.73
CA ILE A 59 12.42 11.14 3.03
C ILE A 59 12.16 11.69 1.64
N ALA A 60 12.73 11.06 0.61
CA ALA A 60 12.56 11.44 -0.79
C ALA A 60 11.46 10.59 -1.44
N VAL A 61 10.30 11.17 -1.65
CA VAL A 61 9.16 10.53 -2.33
C VAL A 61 9.35 10.65 -3.85
N ILE A 62 9.73 9.54 -4.48
CA ILE A 62 9.92 9.46 -5.93
C ILE A 62 8.62 8.99 -6.58
N GLY A 63 7.97 9.91 -7.29
CA GLY A 63 6.65 9.72 -7.88
C GLY A 63 5.51 10.25 -7.02
N TYR A 64 4.65 11.04 -7.64
CA TYR A 64 3.52 11.71 -6.97
C TYR A 64 2.18 11.29 -7.61
N GLY A 65 2.08 9.98 -7.91
CA GLY A 65 0.91 9.36 -8.56
C GLY A 65 -0.22 9.06 -7.56
N ILE A 66 -0.48 7.77 -7.31
CA ILE A 66 -1.59 7.32 -6.44
C ILE A 66 -1.19 7.39 -4.96
N GLN A 67 -0.10 6.72 -4.56
CA GLN A 67 0.34 6.66 -3.16
C GLN A 67 1.15 7.89 -2.73
N GLY A 68 1.92 8.47 -3.64
CA GLY A 68 2.85 9.57 -3.34
C GLY A 68 2.22 10.74 -2.60
N PRO A 69 1.10 11.32 -3.06
CA PRO A 69 0.45 12.46 -2.39
C PRO A 69 0.03 12.14 -0.96
N GLY A 70 -0.64 11.01 -0.75
CA GLY A 70 -1.12 10.61 0.58
C GLY A 70 0.02 10.44 1.57
N GLN A 71 1.04 9.67 1.20
CA GLN A 71 2.17 9.41 2.09
C GLN A 71 3.04 10.64 2.33
N ALA A 72 3.39 11.38 1.26
CA ALA A 72 4.23 12.57 1.39
C ALA A 72 3.57 13.67 2.25
N CYS A 73 2.27 13.94 2.03
CA CYS A 73 1.55 14.94 2.82
C CYS A 73 1.37 14.50 4.27
N ASN A 74 1.03 13.23 4.53
CA ASN A 74 0.87 12.73 5.91
C ASN A 74 2.18 12.80 6.68
N LEU A 75 3.30 12.40 6.07
CA LEU A 75 4.63 12.53 6.67
C LEU A 75 4.99 13.99 6.96
N ARG A 76 4.77 14.89 5.99
CA ARG A 76 5.01 16.32 6.17
C ARG A 76 4.18 16.88 7.32
N ASP A 77 2.89 16.60 7.35
CA ASP A 77 1.97 17.10 8.36
C ASP A 77 2.30 16.53 9.76
N ASN A 78 2.90 15.33 9.82
CA ASN A 78 3.44 14.74 11.03
C ASN A 78 4.86 15.25 11.39
N GLY A 79 5.41 16.22 10.65
CA GLY A 79 6.66 16.91 11.00
C GLY A 79 7.94 16.21 10.58
N PHE A 80 7.88 15.27 9.63
CA PHE A 80 9.08 14.66 9.04
C PHE A 80 9.68 15.53 7.94
N ASN A 81 10.98 15.38 7.70
CA ASN A 81 11.68 16.06 6.62
C ASN A 81 11.43 15.33 5.29
N VAL A 82 10.56 15.87 4.47
CA VAL A 82 10.08 15.24 3.21
C VAL A 82 10.43 16.12 2.02
N ILE A 83 10.95 15.49 0.98
CA ILE A 83 11.13 16.07 -0.34
C ILE A 83 10.44 15.19 -1.39
N VAL A 84 10.07 15.77 -2.53
CA VAL A 84 9.40 15.07 -3.62
C VAL A 84 10.28 15.12 -4.86
N GLY A 85 10.47 13.97 -5.50
CA GLY A 85 11.11 13.82 -6.81
C GLY A 85 10.06 13.55 -7.89
N GLN A 86 9.84 14.50 -8.80
CA GLN A 86 8.84 14.40 -9.85
C GLN A 86 9.30 15.06 -11.15
N ARG A 87 9.07 14.37 -12.28
CA ARG A 87 9.29 14.95 -13.61
C ARG A 87 8.22 15.99 -13.95
N GLN A 88 8.55 16.96 -14.79
CA GLN A 88 7.62 17.96 -15.31
C GLN A 88 6.37 17.32 -15.95
N GLY A 89 5.22 17.98 -15.84
CA GLY A 89 3.93 17.54 -16.39
C GLY A 89 2.78 17.68 -15.39
N LYS A 90 1.62 17.11 -15.71
CA LYS A 90 0.39 17.24 -14.89
C LYS A 90 0.58 16.87 -13.41
N THR A 91 1.39 15.86 -13.13
CA THR A 91 1.67 15.42 -11.76
C THR A 91 2.59 16.40 -11.01
N TYR A 92 3.49 17.07 -11.72
CA TYR A 92 4.32 18.15 -11.16
C TYR A 92 3.47 19.36 -10.75
N GLU A 93 2.50 19.72 -11.60
CA GLU A 93 1.53 20.79 -11.28
C GLU A 93 0.70 20.45 -10.03
N LYS A 94 0.38 19.15 -9.83
CA LYS A 94 -0.25 18.70 -8.59
C LYS A 94 0.67 18.91 -7.39
N CYS A 95 1.96 18.62 -7.51
CA CYS A 95 2.91 18.88 -6.43
C CYS A 95 2.91 20.36 -6.02
N LEU A 96 2.91 21.28 -7.00
CA LEU A 96 2.86 22.72 -6.73
C LEU A 96 1.58 23.12 -5.97
N LYS A 97 0.42 22.59 -6.38
CA LYS A 97 -0.87 22.82 -5.71
C LYS A 97 -0.89 22.30 -4.27
N ASP A 98 -0.21 21.19 -4.01
CA ASP A 98 -0.10 20.59 -2.67
C ASP A 98 0.98 21.27 -1.80
N GLY A 99 1.59 22.36 -2.30
CA GLY A 99 2.52 23.21 -1.56
C GLY A 99 3.98 22.78 -1.58
N TRP A 100 4.36 21.86 -2.50
CA TRP A 100 5.77 21.52 -2.69
C TRP A 100 6.49 22.61 -3.48
N VAL A 101 7.68 23.05 -3.02
CA VAL A 101 8.39 24.22 -3.54
C VAL A 101 9.60 23.82 -4.37
N PRO A 102 9.66 24.21 -5.67
CA PRO A 102 10.82 23.91 -6.52
C PRO A 102 12.15 24.38 -5.92
N GLY A 103 13.17 23.54 -5.98
CA GLY A 103 14.49 23.80 -5.43
C GLY A 103 14.60 23.78 -3.90
N LYS A 104 13.48 23.57 -3.18
CA LYS A 104 13.46 23.44 -1.72
C LYS A 104 12.92 22.07 -1.27
N THR A 105 11.72 21.71 -1.70
CA THR A 105 11.04 20.46 -1.35
C THR A 105 10.54 19.70 -2.57
N LEU A 106 10.67 20.25 -3.77
CA LEU A 106 10.34 19.63 -5.05
C LEU A 106 11.55 19.69 -5.98
N PHE A 107 11.98 18.52 -6.44
CA PHE A 107 13.19 18.32 -7.23
C PHE A 107 12.92 17.41 -8.44
N SER A 108 13.90 17.26 -9.32
CA SER A 108 13.94 16.15 -10.26
C SER A 108 14.02 14.81 -9.50
N ILE A 109 13.73 13.71 -10.18
CA ILE A 109 13.80 12.37 -9.58
C ILE A 109 15.22 12.07 -9.10
N GLU A 110 16.21 12.38 -9.92
CA GLU A 110 17.61 12.15 -9.65
C GLU A 110 18.13 13.00 -8.46
N GLU A 111 17.82 14.30 -8.46
CA GLU A 111 18.20 15.19 -7.35
C GLU A 111 17.55 14.78 -6.02
N ALA A 112 16.28 14.36 -6.06
CA ALA A 112 15.61 13.89 -4.87
C ALA A 112 16.23 12.57 -4.35
N ALA A 113 16.59 11.64 -5.24
CA ALA A 113 17.26 10.40 -4.88
C ALA A 113 18.68 10.65 -4.32
N GLU A 114 19.40 11.65 -4.83
CA GLU A 114 20.68 12.07 -4.30
C GLU A 114 20.57 12.62 -2.87
N LYS A 115 19.63 13.53 -2.64
CA LYS A 115 19.41 14.23 -1.36
C LYS A 115 18.76 13.36 -0.30
N GLY A 116 17.93 12.40 -0.71
CA GLY A 116 17.22 11.51 0.19
C GLY A 116 18.12 10.51 0.90
N THR A 117 17.80 10.20 2.15
CA THR A 117 18.38 9.08 2.89
C THR A 117 17.41 7.88 2.94
N ILE A 118 16.10 8.15 2.87
CA ILE A 118 15.07 7.15 2.59
C ILE A 118 14.47 7.47 1.22
N ILE A 119 14.70 6.61 0.24
CA ILE A 119 14.21 6.77 -1.13
C ILE A 119 12.94 5.95 -1.31
N CYS A 120 11.80 6.62 -1.45
CA CYS A 120 10.49 6.00 -1.57
C CYS A 120 10.11 5.83 -3.04
N MET A 121 10.13 4.60 -3.54
CA MET A 121 9.75 4.25 -4.92
C MET A 121 8.23 4.15 -5.05
N LEU A 122 7.56 5.30 -5.23
CA LEU A 122 6.09 5.40 -5.33
C LEU A 122 5.60 5.67 -6.77
N LEU A 123 6.40 5.27 -7.75
CA LEU A 123 6.03 5.20 -9.15
C LEU A 123 5.18 3.95 -9.41
N SER A 124 4.45 3.91 -10.55
CA SER A 124 3.88 2.64 -11.05
C SER A 124 4.99 1.63 -11.33
N ASP A 125 4.67 0.32 -11.36
CA ASP A 125 5.68 -0.73 -11.54
C ASP A 125 6.49 -0.53 -12.82
N ALA A 126 5.84 -0.24 -13.95
CA ALA A 126 6.53 0.13 -15.19
C ALA A 126 7.39 1.40 -15.03
N GLY A 127 6.93 2.37 -14.24
CA GLY A 127 7.69 3.58 -13.89
C GLY A 127 8.91 3.27 -13.02
N GLN A 128 8.80 2.34 -12.07
CA GLN A 128 9.92 1.88 -11.24
C GLN A 128 10.98 1.19 -12.11
N ILE A 129 10.58 0.29 -13.01
CA ILE A 129 11.48 -0.38 -13.94
C ILE A 129 12.25 0.65 -14.80
N ALA A 130 11.51 1.58 -15.41
CA ALA A 130 12.10 2.60 -16.28
C ALA A 130 13.02 3.60 -15.55
N CYS A 131 12.72 3.91 -14.28
CA CYS A 131 13.51 4.82 -13.46
C CYS A 131 14.68 4.14 -12.72
N TRP A 132 14.66 2.82 -12.58
CA TRP A 132 15.64 2.09 -11.78
C TRP A 132 17.11 2.40 -12.15
N PRO A 133 17.50 2.39 -13.45
CA PRO A 133 18.89 2.72 -13.83
C PRO A 133 19.33 4.13 -13.41
N LYS A 134 18.39 5.07 -13.31
CA LYS A 134 18.65 6.47 -12.93
C LYS A 134 18.77 6.65 -11.41
N ILE A 135 18.04 5.86 -10.63
CA ILE A 135 17.99 5.97 -9.17
C ILE A 135 19.08 5.13 -8.52
N LYS A 136 19.35 3.94 -9.05
CA LYS A 136 20.33 2.98 -8.50
C LYS A 136 21.68 3.60 -8.14
N PRO A 137 22.30 4.49 -8.93
CA PRO A 137 23.60 5.11 -8.59
C PRO A 137 23.59 5.92 -7.29
N TYR A 138 22.43 6.41 -6.86
CA TYR A 138 22.28 7.21 -5.64
C TYR A 138 21.97 6.36 -4.39
N LEU A 139 21.78 5.04 -4.55
CA LEU A 139 21.58 4.11 -3.44
C LEU A 139 22.93 3.70 -2.85
N THR A 140 23.53 4.62 -2.11
CA THR A 140 24.83 4.43 -1.46
C THR A 140 24.68 3.78 -0.08
N PRO A 141 25.77 3.20 0.49
CA PRO A 141 25.75 2.59 1.83
C PRO A 141 25.10 3.48 2.89
N GLY A 142 24.27 2.89 3.75
CA GLY A 142 23.55 3.59 4.82
C GLY A 142 22.22 4.19 4.42
N LYS A 143 21.90 4.29 3.13
CA LYS A 143 20.54 4.70 2.68
C LYS A 143 19.53 3.58 2.85
N THR A 144 18.26 3.95 2.75
CA THR A 144 17.13 3.04 2.83
C THR A 144 16.30 3.16 1.55
N LEU A 145 15.95 2.05 0.94
CA LEU A 145 15.04 1.96 -0.18
C LEU A 145 13.68 1.49 0.34
N TYR A 146 12.64 2.28 0.06
CA TYR A 146 11.30 2.05 0.56
C TYR A 146 10.31 1.78 -0.57
N TYR A 147 9.39 0.85 -0.32
CA TYR A 147 8.28 0.49 -1.21
C TYR A 147 6.94 0.50 -0.46
N SER A 148 5.85 0.71 -1.19
CA SER A 148 4.47 0.54 -0.69
C SER A 148 3.77 -0.69 -1.23
N HIS A 149 4.48 -1.48 -2.03
CA HIS A 149 4.02 -2.72 -2.63
C HIS A 149 5.22 -3.61 -2.95
N GLY A 150 5.09 -4.90 -2.73
CA GLY A 150 6.20 -5.84 -2.87
C GLY A 150 6.57 -6.22 -4.30
N PHE A 151 5.86 -5.74 -5.32
CA PHE A 151 5.94 -6.15 -6.72
C PHE A 151 7.36 -6.13 -7.29
N ALA A 152 8.01 -4.97 -7.28
CA ALA A 152 9.30 -4.77 -7.93
C ALA A 152 10.39 -5.68 -7.39
N ILE A 153 10.40 -5.93 -6.09
CA ILE A 153 11.39 -6.76 -5.40
C ILE A 153 11.04 -8.24 -5.50
N ASN A 154 9.74 -8.59 -5.36
CA ASN A 154 9.31 -9.99 -5.40
C ASN A 154 9.56 -10.65 -6.77
N TRP A 155 9.40 -9.89 -7.85
CA TRP A 155 9.66 -10.34 -9.21
C TRP A 155 10.87 -9.61 -9.84
N SER A 156 11.95 -9.50 -9.07
CA SER A 156 13.18 -8.83 -9.50
C SER A 156 13.83 -9.46 -10.73
N ASP A 157 13.60 -10.75 -10.97
CA ASP A 157 13.98 -11.47 -12.20
C ASP A 157 13.28 -10.93 -13.46
N ARG A 158 12.10 -10.34 -13.33
CA ARG A 158 11.30 -9.74 -14.41
C ARG A 158 11.46 -8.23 -14.48
N THR A 159 11.55 -7.58 -13.35
CA THR A 159 11.65 -6.12 -13.25
C THR A 159 13.06 -5.57 -13.41
N GLY A 160 14.08 -6.40 -13.17
CA GLY A 160 15.47 -5.96 -13.12
C GLY A 160 15.81 -5.09 -11.90
N VAL A 161 14.88 -4.90 -10.96
CA VAL A 161 15.05 -4.08 -9.76
C VAL A 161 15.76 -4.90 -8.69
N VAL A 162 17.10 -4.79 -8.66
CA VAL A 162 17.98 -5.49 -7.71
C VAL A 162 18.71 -4.47 -6.86
N PRO A 163 18.32 -4.29 -5.57
CA PRO A 163 18.96 -3.35 -4.66
C PRO A 163 20.42 -3.69 -4.37
N PRO A 164 21.29 -2.69 -4.09
CA PRO A 164 22.61 -2.92 -3.50
C PRO A 164 22.50 -3.64 -2.15
N LYS A 165 23.51 -4.44 -1.79
CA LYS A 165 23.48 -5.27 -0.55
C LYS A 165 23.73 -4.48 0.73
N ASP A 166 24.25 -3.28 0.63
CA ASP A 166 24.71 -2.41 1.73
C ASP A 166 23.75 -1.30 2.12
N ILE A 167 22.48 -1.42 1.68
CA ILE A 167 21.38 -0.53 2.05
C ILE A 167 20.26 -1.29 2.76
N ASP A 168 19.40 -0.59 3.50
CA ASP A 168 18.16 -1.16 3.97
C ASP A 168 17.12 -1.22 2.84
N VAL A 169 16.28 -2.27 2.81
CA VAL A 169 15.12 -2.34 1.91
C VAL A 169 13.90 -2.69 2.72
N ILE A 170 12.93 -1.77 2.75
CA ILE A 170 11.76 -1.82 3.60
C ILE A 170 10.47 -1.57 2.83
N MET A 171 9.35 -1.98 3.42
CA MET A 171 8.02 -1.78 2.86
C MET A 171 7.01 -1.46 3.95
N VAL A 172 6.14 -0.49 3.66
CA VAL A 172 4.84 -0.31 4.33
C VAL A 172 3.77 -0.20 3.26
N ALA A 173 2.86 -1.16 3.23
CA ALA A 173 1.80 -1.23 2.23
C ALA A 173 0.43 -0.92 2.85
N PRO A 174 -0.10 0.30 2.67
CA PRO A 174 -1.45 0.66 3.10
C PRO A 174 -2.49 -0.19 2.39
N LYS A 175 -3.48 -0.71 3.14
CA LYS A 175 -4.58 -1.50 2.58
C LYS A 175 -5.72 -0.58 2.12
N GLY A 176 -5.43 0.14 1.04
CA GLY A 176 -6.31 1.09 0.40
C GLY A 176 -5.58 2.09 -0.51
N SER A 177 -6.35 2.90 -1.23
CA SER A 177 -5.80 3.91 -2.13
C SER A 177 -5.07 5.03 -1.37
N GLY A 178 -4.13 5.71 -2.03
CA GLY A 178 -3.47 6.87 -1.45
C GLY A 178 -4.43 8.03 -1.12
N THR A 179 -5.53 8.14 -1.85
CA THR A 179 -6.62 9.08 -1.54
C THR A 179 -7.29 8.70 -0.23
N SER A 180 -7.66 7.43 -0.05
CA SER A 180 -8.24 6.94 1.21
C SER A 180 -7.29 7.11 2.39
N LEU A 181 -5.99 6.83 2.19
CA LEU A 181 -4.97 7.05 3.22
C LEU A 181 -4.97 8.53 3.68
N ARG A 182 -5.00 9.47 2.73
CA ARG A 182 -5.01 10.90 3.04
C ARG A 182 -6.31 11.35 3.71
N THR A 183 -7.46 10.94 3.18
CA THR A 183 -8.77 11.31 3.71
C THR A 183 -8.93 10.82 5.15
N MET A 184 -8.66 9.54 5.41
CA MET A 184 -8.77 8.97 6.75
C MET A 184 -7.80 9.61 7.73
N PHE A 185 -6.58 9.93 7.31
CA PHE A 185 -5.62 10.67 8.13
C PHE A 185 -6.16 12.06 8.54
N CYS A 186 -6.72 12.81 7.60
CA CYS A 186 -7.31 14.12 7.90
C CYS A 186 -8.54 14.05 8.82
N GLU A 187 -9.22 12.89 8.84
CA GLU A 187 -10.35 12.61 9.74
C GLU A 187 -9.92 12.05 11.10
N GLY A 188 -8.61 11.98 11.38
CA GLY A 188 -8.08 11.39 12.61
C GLY A 188 -8.24 9.87 12.69
N ARG A 189 -8.42 9.21 11.55
CA ARG A 189 -8.46 7.77 11.37
C ARG A 189 -7.20 7.28 10.65
N GLY A 190 -7.01 5.97 10.51
CA GLY A 190 -5.87 5.40 9.79
C GLY A 190 -6.25 4.15 9.00
N LEU A 191 -5.61 3.96 7.85
CA LEU A 191 -5.66 2.70 7.12
C LEU A 191 -4.73 1.67 7.79
N ASN A 192 -5.17 0.42 7.81
CA ASN A 192 -4.30 -0.68 8.21
C ASN A 192 -3.20 -0.85 7.17
N CYS A 193 -1.98 -1.16 7.63
CA CYS A 193 -0.83 -1.33 6.75
C CYS A 193 -0.11 -2.64 7.08
N SER A 194 0.31 -3.37 6.07
CA SER A 194 1.32 -4.40 6.27
C SER A 194 2.72 -3.79 6.20
N TYR A 195 3.69 -4.37 6.93
CA TYR A 195 5.08 -3.95 6.86
C TYR A 195 6.03 -5.13 6.69
N ALA A 196 7.15 -4.89 6.03
CA ALA A 196 8.17 -5.90 5.84
C ALA A 196 9.58 -5.28 5.73
N VAL A 197 10.56 -6.04 6.16
CA VAL A 197 11.99 -5.78 5.93
C VAL A 197 12.50 -6.85 4.98
N TYR A 198 12.95 -6.45 3.79
CA TYR A 198 13.60 -7.33 2.83
C TYR A 198 15.09 -7.45 3.11
N GLN A 199 15.75 -6.31 3.43
CA GLN A 199 17.17 -6.22 3.69
C GLN A 199 17.43 -5.27 4.86
N ASN A 200 18.28 -5.68 5.80
CA ASN A 200 18.62 -4.94 7.02
C ASN A 200 20.15 -4.78 7.12
N ALA A 201 20.70 -3.91 6.30
CA ALA A 201 22.13 -3.63 6.30
C ALA A 201 22.60 -2.80 7.50
N SER A 202 21.74 -1.89 7.96
CA SER A 202 22.03 -0.99 9.10
C SER A 202 21.81 -1.63 10.46
N GLY A 203 21.09 -2.76 10.54
CA GLY A 203 20.58 -3.34 11.81
C GLY A 203 19.37 -2.58 12.40
N LYS A 204 18.87 -1.51 11.72
CA LYS A 204 17.79 -0.63 12.20
C LYS A 204 16.57 -0.60 11.23
N ALA A 205 16.56 -1.44 10.23
CA ALA A 205 15.53 -1.39 9.19
C ALA A 205 14.11 -1.59 9.75
N GLU A 206 13.90 -2.46 10.75
CA GLU A 206 12.59 -2.69 11.33
C GLU A 206 12.08 -1.46 12.09
N ASP A 207 12.93 -0.81 12.89
CA ASP A 207 12.58 0.43 13.59
C ASP A 207 12.20 1.53 12.61
N LYS A 208 12.96 1.70 11.53
CA LYS A 208 12.66 2.67 10.45
C LYS A 208 11.33 2.35 9.76
N THR A 209 11.06 1.06 9.50
CA THR A 209 9.83 0.63 8.82
C THR A 209 8.60 0.95 9.66
N ILE A 210 8.64 0.62 10.95
CA ILE A 210 7.55 0.90 11.89
C ILE A 210 7.37 2.41 12.06
N ALA A 211 8.47 3.16 12.25
CA ALA A 211 8.42 4.61 12.35
C ALA A 211 7.81 5.27 11.10
N PHE A 212 8.15 4.76 9.92
CA PHE A 212 7.56 5.23 8.66
C PHE A 212 6.05 4.93 8.60
N GLY A 213 5.63 3.72 8.98
CA GLY A 213 4.22 3.32 9.01
C GLY A 213 3.39 4.19 9.93
N ILE A 214 3.87 4.47 11.15
CA ILE A 214 3.25 5.42 12.06
C ILE A 214 3.25 6.84 11.46
N GLY A 215 4.34 7.23 10.81
CA GLY A 215 4.50 8.53 10.17
C GLY A 215 3.50 8.81 9.05
N ILE A 216 3.11 7.81 8.27
CA ILE A 216 2.07 7.95 7.24
C ILE A 216 0.64 7.85 7.79
N GLY A 217 0.47 7.60 9.10
CA GLY A 217 -0.83 7.51 9.75
C GLY A 217 -1.50 6.14 9.64
N ALA A 218 -0.73 5.06 9.76
CA ALA A 218 -1.30 3.71 9.80
C ALA A 218 -2.25 3.53 10.99
N GLY A 219 -3.38 2.85 10.79
CA GLY A 219 -4.30 2.47 11.86
C GLY A 219 -3.66 1.40 12.77
N TYR A 220 -3.17 0.33 12.18
CA TYR A 220 -2.22 -0.59 12.79
C TYR A 220 -1.28 -1.19 11.73
N LEU A 221 -0.13 -1.65 12.18
CA LEU A 221 0.87 -2.31 11.35
C LEU A 221 0.88 -3.80 11.67
N PHE A 222 0.88 -4.66 10.65
CA PHE A 222 1.06 -6.11 10.79
C PHE A 222 2.21 -6.60 9.92
N LYS A 223 2.97 -7.55 10.45
CA LYS A 223 4.18 -8.04 9.80
C LYS A 223 3.87 -8.98 8.63
N THR A 224 4.58 -8.79 7.52
CA THR A 224 4.50 -9.65 6.34
C THR A 224 5.88 -9.84 5.71
N THR A 225 5.93 -10.32 4.46
CA THR A 225 7.10 -10.33 3.59
C THR A 225 6.76 -9.70 2.25
N PHE A 226 7.75 -9.23 1.49
CA PHE A 226 7.53 -8.71 0.14
C PHE A 226 6.78 -9.71 -0.74
N GLN A 227 7.12 -10.99 -0.66
CA GLN A 227 6.44 -12.04 -1.42
C GLN A 227 4.98 -12.21 -1.02
N ARG A 228 4.68 -12.32 0.27
CA ARG A 228 3.31 -12.48 0.76
C ARG A 228 2.45 -11.27 0.42
N GLU A 229 3.00 -10.09 0.63
CA GLU A 229 2.30 -8.84 0.32
C GLU A 229 1.98 -8.76 -1.18
N ALA A 230 2.97 -8.89 -2.06
CA ALA A 230 2.75 -8.83 -3.50
C ALA A 230 1.76 -9.90 -3.99
N THR A 231 1.82 -11.11 -3.44
CA THR A 231 0.90 -12.20 -3.82
C THR A 231 -0.52 -11.92 -3.34
N SER A 232 -0.71 -11.50 -2.09
CA SER A 232 -2.05 -11.24 -1.54
C SER A 232 -2.68 -9.99 -2.16
N ASP A 233 -1.89 -8.96 -2.42
CA ASP A 233 -2.35 -7.70 -2.99
C ASP A 233 -2.85 -7.89 -4.43
N LEU A 234 -2.03 -8.49 -5.31
CA LEU A 234 -2.45 -8.79 -6.68
C LEU A 234 -3.67 -9.72 -6.73
N THR A 235 -3.74 -10.70 -5.82
CA THR A 235 -4.90 -11.59 -5.72
C THR A 235 -6.14 -10.82 -5.26
N GLY A 236 -5.99 -9.93 -4.29
CA GLY A 236 -7.09 -9.10 -3.77
C GLY A 236 -7.67 -8.17 -4.83
N GLU A 237 -6.80 -7.46 -5.56
CA GLU A 237 -7.21 -6.52 -6.61
C GLU A 237 -7.98 -7.21 -7.75
N ARG A 238 -7.50 -8.36 -8.22
CA ARG A 238 -8.15 -9.14 -9.29
C ARG A 238 -9.36 -9.93 -8.77
N GLY A 239 -9.33 -10.27 -7.50
CA GLY A 239 -10.41 -10.95 -6.78
C GLY A 239 -11.45 -9.98 -6.24
N SER A 240 -11.79 -10.15 -4.97
CA SER A 240 -12.95 -9.51 -4.31
C SER A 240 -12.87 -7.99 -4.17
N LEU A 241 -11.70 -7.36 -4.33
CA LEU A 241 -11.59 -5.91 -4.18
C LEU A 241 -12.04 -5.14 -5.44
N MET A 242 -11.80 -5.69 -6.64
CA MET A 242 -12.18 -5.03 -7.91
C MET A 242 -12.67 -6.02 -8.96
N GLY A 243 -11.83 -6.94 -9.47
CA GLY A 243 -12.17 -7.73 -10.65
C GLY A 243 -13.36 -8.67 -10.46
N ALA A 244 -13.36 -9.46 -9.38
CA ALA A 244 -14.44 -10.40 -9.15
C ALA A 244 -15.74 -9.72 -8.71
N ILE A 245 -15.68 -8.60 -7.96
CA ILE A 245 -16.89 -7.88 -7.58
C ILE A 245 -17.54 -7.22 -8.80
N GLU A 246 -16.75 -6.66 -9.73
CA GLU A 246 -17.30 -6.12 -10.97
C GLU A 246 -18.00 -7.20 -11.78
N GLY A 247 -17.32 -8.33 -12.02
CA GLY A 247 -17.91 -9.45 -12.76
C GLY A 247 -19.18 -10.02 -12.12
N LEU A 248 -19.26 -10.06 -10.77
CA LEU A 248 -20.45 -10.46 -10.04
C LEU A 248 -21.61 -9.49 -10.27
N LEU A 249 -21.35 -8.19 -10.15
CA LEU A 249 -22.38 -7.17 -10.31
C LEU A 249 -22.92 -7.14 -11.75
N GLU A 250 -22.02 -7.22 -12.75
CA GLU A 250 -22.42 -7.29 -14.16
C GLU A 250 -23.28 -8.53 -14.46
N ALA A 251 -22.84 -9.70 -13.99
CA ALA A 251 -23.59 -10.95 -14.22
C ALA A 251 -25.00 -10.90 -13.64
N GLN A 252 -25.16 -10.36 -12.43
CA GLN A 252 -26.48 -10.22 -11.81
C GLN A 252 -27.34 -9.17 -12.54
N TYR A 253 -26.74 -8.04 -12.91
CA TYR A 253 -27.41 -7.00 -13.68
C TYR A 253 -27.95 -7.54 -15.02
N ASP A 254 -27.12 -8.24 -15.79
CA ASP A 254 -27.47 -8.81 -17.08
C ASP A 254 -28.62 -9.81 -16.94
N VAL A 255 -28.57 -10.72 -15.97
CA VAL A 255 -29.65 -11.67 -15.72
C VAL A 255 -30.98 -10.97 -15.39
N LEU A 256 -30.96 -9.90 -14.58
CA LEU A 256 -32.18 -9.13 -14.30
C LEU A 256 -32.71 -8.45 -15.56
N ARG A 257 -31.83 -7.84 -16.37
CA ARG A 257 -32.20 -7.19 -17.65
C ARG A 257 -32.79 -8.18 -18.64
N GLU A 258 -32.21 -9.35 -18.80
CA GLU A 258 -32.68 -10.44 -19.65
C GLU A 258 -34.08 -10.96 -19.23
N ASN A 259 -34.42 -10.83 -17.96
CA ASN A 259 -35.71 -11.22 -17.41
C ASN A 259 -36.71 -10.05 -17.32
N GLY A 260 -36.42 -8.92 -17.98
CA GLY A 260 -37.38 -7.82 -18.18
C GLY A 260 -37.38 -6.74 -17.11
N HIS A 261 -36.49 -6.79 -16.12
CA HIS A 261 -36.36 -5.71 -15.14
C HIS A 261 -35.82 -4.43 -15.82
N SER A 262 -36.25 -3.26 -15.37
CA SER A 262 -35.78 -1.99 -15.91
C SER A 262 -34.31 -1.74 -15.54
N PRO A 263 -33.54 -0.91 -16.28
CA PRO A 263 -32.17 -0.56 -15.93
C PRO A 263 -32.06 0.04 -14.51
N SER A 264 -33.03 0.86 -14.11
CA SER A 264 -33.07 1.44 -12.76
C SER A 264 -33.25 0.37 -11.68
N GLU A 265 -34.20 -0.54 -11.88
CA GLU A 265 -34.48 -1.65 -10.95
C GLU A 265 -33.26 -2.58 -10.84
N ALA A 266 -32.71 -3.05 -11.96
CA ALA A 266 -31.54 -3.90 -11.98
C ALA A 266 -30.32 -3.25 -11.31
N PHE A 267 -30.10 -1.94 -11.52
CA PHE A 267 -28.99 -1.22 -10.87
C PHE A 267 -29.17 -1.08 -9.36
N ASN A 268 -30.39 -0.77 -8.90
CA ASN A 268 -30.66 -0.67 -7.47
C ASN A 268 -30.45 -2.01 -6.74
N GLU A 269 -30.93 -3.12 -7.33
CA GLU A 269 -30.82 -4.47 -6.77
C GLU A 269 -29.41 -5.09 -6.86
N THR A 270 -28.49 -4.46 -7.60
CA THR A 270 -27.11 -4.96 -7.73
C THR A 270 -26.09 -4.05 -7.06
N VAL A 271 -26.05 -2.78 -7.46
CA VAL A 271 -24.96 -1.86 -7.10
C VAL A 271 -25.38 -0.91 -5.98
N GLU A 272 -26.56 -0.25 -6.14
CA GLU A 272 -26.92 0.86 -5.27
C GLU A 272 -27.16 0.40 -3.84
N GLU A 273 -27.98 -0.61 -3.63
CA GLU A 273 -28.29 -1.13 -2.30
C GLU A 273 -27.04 -1.70 -1.61
N LEU A 274 -26.19 -2.42 -2.38
CA LEU A 274 -24.94 -2.94 -1.85
C LEU A 274 -24.01 -1.82 -1.36
N THR A 275 -23.84 -0.76 -2.16
CA THR A 275 -22.83 0.28 -1.87
C THR A 275 -23.32 1.37 -0.93
N GLN A 276 -24.61 1.72 -1.01
CA GLN A 276 -25.17 2.78 -0.20
C GLN A 276 -25.64 2.29 1.18
N SER A 277 -26.16 1.08 1.26
CA SER A 277 -26.80 0.52 2.47
C SER A 277 -26.00 -0.64 3.08
N LEU A 278 -25.92 -1.77 2.40
CA LEU A 278 -25.45 -3.02 2.99
C LEU A 278 -23.94 -3.04 3.23
N GLY A 279 -23.16 -2.49 2.31
CA GLY A 279 -21.69 -2.42 2.40
C GLY A 279 -21.19 -1.71 3.65
N PRO A 280 -21.68 -0.50 3.98
CA PRO A 280 -21.35 0.17 5.24
C PRO A 280 -21.70 -0.65 6.49
N LEU A 281 -22.81 -1.39 6.49
CA LEU A 281 -23.23 -2.20 7.63
C LEU A 281 -22.30 -3.39 7.87
N PHE A 282 -22.04 -4.21 6.85
CA PHE A 282 -21.12 -5.34 7.04
C PHE A 282 -19.68 -4.89 7.28
N GLY A 283 -19.27 -3.76 6.71
CA GLY A 283 -17.96 -3.16 6.99
C GLY A 283 -17.80 -2.72 8.44
N ALA A 284 -18.88 -2.25 9.06
CA ALA A 284 -18.86 -1.77 10.45
C ALA A 284 -19.00 -2.89 11.49
N LYS A 285 -19.81 -3.94 11.20
CA LYS A 285 -20.22 -4.91 12.23
C LYS A 285 -20.15 -6.38 11.82
N GLY A 286 -19.80 -6.65 10.56
CA GLY A 286 -19.72 -8.01 10.02
C GLY A 286 -20.98 -8.47 9.29
N MET A 287 -20.80 -9.53 8.50
CA MET A 287 -21.84 -10.06 7.61
C MET A 287 -23.01 -10.68 8.38
N ASP A 288 -22.73 -11.39 9.47
CA ASP A 288 -23.72 -12.00 10.35
C ASP A 288 -24.63 -10.95 10.99
N TRP A 289 -24.06 -9.83 11.44
CA TRP A 289 -24.85 -8.73 12.00
C TRP A 289 -25.73 -8.09 10.92
N MET A 290 -25.20 -7.86 9.72
CA MET A 290 -25.99 -7.33 8.60
C MET A 290 -27.16 -8.26 8.29
N TYR A 291 -26.93 -9.58 8.18
CA TYR A 291 -27.99 -10.56 7.95
C TYR A 291 -29.07 -10.50 9.05
N ALA A 292 -28.66 -10.48 10.32
CA ALA A 292 -29.60 -10.43 11.45
C ALA A 292 -30.48 -9.17 11.45
N ASN A 293 -30.10 -8.11 10.75
CA ASN A 293 -30.85 -6.87 10.63
C ASN A 293 -31.63 -6.73 9.30
N CYS A 294 -31.64 -7.78 8.47
CA CYS A 294 -32.46 -7.87 7.26
C CYS A 294 -33.75 -8.68 7.52
N SER A 295 -34.64 -8.73 6.53
CA SER A 295 -35.88 -9.58 6.62
C SER A 295 -35.53 -11.06 6.72
N THR A 296 -36.39 -11.86 7.34
CA THR A 296 -36.18 -13.31 7.46
C THR A 296 -36.08 -14.01 6.10
N THR A 297 -36.77 -13.49 5.08
CA THR A 297 -36.70 -13.96 3.69
C THR A 297 -35.29 -13.71 3.10
N ALA A 298 -34.76 -12.51 3.29
CA ALA A 298 -33.40 -12.17 2.84
C ALA A 298 -32.33 -13.01 3.56
N GLN A 299 -32.47 -13.14 4.90
CA GLN A 299 -31.57 -14.00 5.70
C GLN A 299 -31.51 -15.43 5.17
N ARG A 300 -32.72 -16.04 4.97
CA ARG A 300 -32.79 -17.43 4.51
C ARG A 300 -32.21 -17.59 3.12
N GLY A 301 -32.60 -16.74 2.21
CA GLY A 301 -32.08 -16.77 0.83
C GLY A 301 -30.55 -16.60 0.75
N ALA A 302 -30.01 -15.62 1.47
CA ALA A 302 -28.56 -15.39 1.50
C ALA A 302 -27.79 -16.57 2.10
N LEU A 303 -28.26 -17.15 3.21
CA LEU A 303 -27.63 -18.31 3.83
C LEU A 303 -27.68 -19.57 2.94
N ASP A 304 -28.71 -19.72 2.14
CA ASP A 304 -28.85 -20.87 1.22
C ASP A 304 -27.99 -20.72 -0.04
N TRP A 305 -27.79 -19.50 -0.53
CA TRP A 305 -27.06 -19.26 -1.77
C TRP A 305 -25.55 -19.01 -1.57
N ALA A 306 -25.14 -18.47 -0.43
CA ALA A 306 -23.73 -18.20 -0.17
C ALA A 306 -22.82 -19.44 -0.36
N PRO A 307 -23.19 -20.65 0.11
CA PRO A 307 -22.38 -21.85 -0.14
C PRO A 307 -22.25 -22.20 -1.63
N ARG A 308 -23.32 -22.00 -2.43
CA ARG A 308 -23.32 -22.26 -3.86
C ARG A 308 -22.38 -21.33 -4.62
N PHE A 309 -22.43 -20.02 -4.30
CA PHE A 309 -21.48 -19.06 -4.86
C PHE A 309 -20.05 -19.38 -4.44
N ARG A 310 -19.81 -19.72 -3.17
CA ARG A 310 -18.49 -20.13 -2.70
C ARG A 310 -17.95 -21.33 -3.48
N GLU A 311 -18.74 -22.34 -3.71
CA GLU A 311 -18.37 -23.53 -4.47
C GLU A 311 -18.01 -23.19 -5.92
N ALA A 312 -18.80 -22.35 -6.58
CA ALA A 312 -18.56 -21.91 -7.96
C ALA A 312 -17.32 -21.03 -8.10
N ILE A 313 -17.11 -20.10 -7.16
CA ILE A 313 -16.05 -19.09 -7.27
C ILE A 313 -14.69 -19.63 -6.77
N LYS A 314 -14.66 -20.53 -5.78
CA LYS A 314 -13.40 -21.01 -5.16
C LYS A 314 -12.38 -21.55 -6.16
N PRO A 315 -12.72 -22.38 -7.15
CA PRO A 315 -11.78 -22.84 -8.16
C PRO A 315 -11.15 -21.71 -8.99
N VAL A 316 -11.94 -20.67 -9.31
CA VAL A 316 -11.46 -19.49 -10.03
C VAL A 316 -10.45 -18.70 -9.18
N MET A 317 -10.72 -18.55 -7.88
CA MET A 317 -9.80 -17.90 -6.94
C MET A 317 -8.50 -18.68 -6.75
N GLU A 318 -8.57 -20.01 -6.73
CA GLU A 318 -7.39 -20.87 -6.66
C GLU A 318 -6.52 -20.75 -7.93
N TRP A 319 -7.16 -20.74 -9.10
CA TRP A 319 -6.48 -20.49 -10.37
C TRP A 319 -5.84 -19.10 -10.42
N LEU A 320 -6.55 -18.07 -10.01
CA LEU A 320 -6.04 -16.69 -9.90
C LEU A 320 -4.81 -16.64 -8.97
N TYR A 321 -4.93 -17.21 -7.77
CA TYR A 321 -3.83 -17.22 -6.80
C TYR A 321 -2.59 -17.92 -7.37
N TYR A 322 -2.77 -19.04 -8.08
CA TYR A 322 -1.67 -19.74 -8.74
C TYR A 322 -1.03 -18.88 -9.85
N SER A 323 -1.83 -18.23 -10.69
CA SER A 323 -1.34 -17.32 -11.74
C SER A 323 -0.54 -16.16 -11.16
N VAL A 324 -0.99 -15.57 -10.06
CA VAL A 324 -0.25 -14.53 -9.32
C VAL A 324 1.05 -15.09 -8.75
N LYS A 325 0.99 -16.21 -8.03
CA LYS A 325 2.13 -16.82 -7.35
C LYS A 325 3.27 -17.18 -8.31
N THR A 326 2.95 -17.64 -9.50
CA THR A 326 3.94 -17.97 -10.54
C THR A 326 4.51 -16.75 -11.26
N GLY A 327 4.01 -15.55 -10.96
CA GLY A 327 4.42 -14.29 -11.59
C GLY A 327 3.83 -14.07 -12.98
N ASN A 328 2.87 -14.87 -13.42
CA ASN A 328 2.21 -14.69 -14.70
C ASN A 328 1.46 -13.36 -14.74
N GLU A 329 0.71 -13.04 -13.69
CA GLU A 329 -0.01 -11.76 -13.58
C GLU A 329 0.93 -10.55 -13.51
N ALA A 330 2.10 -10.71 -12.88
CA ALA A 330 3.13 -9.68 -12.87
C ALA A 330 3.68 -9.43 -14.28
N GLN A 331 3.95 -10.48 -15.04
CA GLN A 331 4.43 -10.36 -16.42
C GLN A 331 3.39 -9.67 -17.32
N ILE A 332 2.12 -10.07 -17.23
CA ILE A 332 1.03 -9.43 -17.99
C ILE A 332 0.97 -7.94 -17.69
N SER A 333 1.09 -7.56 -16.42
CA SER A 333 1.07 -6.14 -16.01
C SER A 333 2.28 -5.37 -16.58
N ILE A 334 3.47 -5.95 -16.53
CA ILE A 334 4.69 -5.35 -17.11
C ILE A 334 4.52 -5.16 -18.61
N ASP A 335 4.11 -6.20 -19.34
CA ASP A 335 3.99 -6.19 -20.79
C ASP A 335 2.98 -5.16 -21.28
N LYS A 336 1.81 -5.08 -20.63
CA LYS A 336 0.77 -4.09 -20.98
C LYS A 336 1.18 -2.67 -20.61
N ASN A 337 1.67 -2.45 -19.39
CA ASN A 337 1.92 -1.10 -18.87
C ASN A 337 3.23 -0.48 -19.37
N SER A 338 4.12 -1.27 -19.99
CA SER A 338 5.36 -0.77 -20.62
C SER A 338 5.17 -0.30 -22.06
N GLN A 339 4.00 -0.52 -22.66
CA GLN A 339 3.71 -0.07 -24.02
C GLN A 339 3.63 1.47 -24.10
N ALA A 340 4.10 2.05 -25.20
CA ALA A 340 4.09 3.50 -25.38
C ALA A 340 2.67 4.10 -25.34
N ASP A 341 1.69 3.35 -25.84
CA ASP A 341 0.27 3.71 -25.94
C ASP A 341 -0.59 3.14 -24.79
N TYR A 342 0.02 2.59 -23.72
CA TYR A 342 -0.75 1.92 -22.67
C TYR A 342 -1.82 2.81 -22.02
N ARG A 343 -1.55 4.11 -21.89
CA ARG A 343 -2.53 5.06 -21.33
C ARG A 343 -3.74 5.25 -22.22
N GLU A 344 -3.54 5.29 -23.54
CA GLU A 344 -4.62 5.38 -24.52
C GLU A 344 -5.49 4.13 -24.47
N LYS A 345 -4.86 2.94 -24.49
CA LYS A 345 -5.53 1.65 -24.36
C LYS A 345 -6.33 1.53 -23.06
N LEU A 346 -5.69 1.84 -21.92
CA LEU A 346 -6.37 1.82 -20.62
C LEU A 346 -7.57 2.78 -20.59
N ASN A 347 -7.42 3.99 -21.13
CA ASN A 347 -8.52 4.95 -21.16
C ASN A 347 -9.68 4.46 -22.05
N ALA A 348 -9.39 3.79 -23.17
CA ALA A 348 -10.40 3.19 -24.03
C ALA A 348 -11.16 2.05 -23.32
N GLU A 349 -10.46 1.18 -22.57
CA GLU A 349 -11.08 0.12 -21.76
C GLU A 349 -11.98 0.71 -20.67
N LEU A 350 -11.51 1.74 -19.96
CA LEU A 350 -12.30 2.42 -18.92
C LEU A 350 -13.51 3.18 -19.50
N GLU A 351 -13.37 3.71 -20.69
CA GLU A 351 -14.49 4.36 -21.39
C GLU A 351 -15.52 3.33 -21.85
N ALA A 352 -15.09 2.19 -22.39
CA ALA A 352 -15.99 1.09 -22.75
C ALA A 352 -16.78 0.60 -21.51
N MET A 353 -16.12 0.43 -20.36
CA MET A 353 -16.78 0.11 -19.10
C MET A 353 -17.81 1.18 -18.72
N ARG A 354 -17.42 2.46 -18.73
CA ARG A 354 -18.30 3.58 -18.39
C ARG A 354 -19.55 3.65 -19.25
N ASN A 355 -19.44 3.23 -20.51
CA ASN A 355 -20.52 3.27 -21.48
C ASN A 355 -21.45 2.05 -21.42
N LYS A 356 -21.16 1.04 -20.60
CA LYS A 356 -22.12 -0.06 -20.35
C LYS A 356 -23.41 0.49 -19.73
N GLU A 357 -24.56 -0.10 -20.12
CA GLU A 357 -25.89 0.33 -19.65
C GLU A 357 -25.95 0.42 -18.11
N MET A 358 -25.42 -0.57 -17.41
CA MET A 358 -25.39 -0.61 -15.94
C MET A 358 -24.74 0.65 -15.36
N TRP A 359 -23.55 1.04 -15.84
CA TRP A 359 -22.85 2.21 -15.31
C TRP A 359 -23.48 3.53 -15.72
N GLN A 360 -24.15 3.59 -16.90
CA GLN A 360 -24.96 4.74 -17.31
C GLN A 360 -26.24 4.89 -16.46
N ALA A 361 -26.92 3.78 -16.14
CA ALA A 361 -28.03 3.79 -15.19
C ALA A 361 -27.59 4.34 -13.82
N GLY A 362 -26.41 3.92 -13.36
CA GLY A 362 -25.82 4.40 -12.11
C GLY A 362 -25.51 5.90 -12.10
N VAL A 363 -25.16 6.50 -13.23
CA VAL A 363 -25.02 7.97 -13.31
C VAL A 363 -26.31 8.67 -12.96
N THR A 364 -27.45 8.16 -13.50
CA THR A 364 -28.78 8.73 -13.25
C THR A 364 -29.23 8.48 -11.81
N VAL A 365 -29.07 7.26 -11.30
CA VAL A 365 -29.44 6.93 -9.91
C VAL A 365 -28.71 7.82 -8.92
N ARG A 366 -27.40 7.99 -9.06
CA ARG A 366 -26.58 8.87 -8.17
C ARG A 366 -27.01 10.35 -8.24
N LYS A 367 -27.46 10.85 -9.42
CA LYS A 367 -27.99 12.21 -9.53
C LYS A 367 -29.29 12.41 -8.76
N LEU A 368 -30.08 11.35 -8.59
CA LEU A 368 -31.36 11.41 -7.90
C LEU A 368 -31.24 11.30 -6.38
N ARG A 369 -30.04 11.05 -5.85
CA ARG A 369 -29.81 11.05 -4.40
C ARG A 369 -29.98 12.46 -3.86
N PRO A 370 -30.72 12.65 -2.72
CA PRO A 370 -30.96 13.98 -2.15
C PRO A 370 -29.70 14.81 -1.88
N GLU A 371 -28.63 14.16 -1.46
CA GLU A 371 -27.35 14.82 -1.17
C GLU A 371 -26.62 15.34 -2.43
N ASN A 372 -27.08 15.00 -3.61
CA ASN A 372 -26.51 15.42 -4.89
C ASN A 372 -27.41 16.38 -5.68
N ASN A 373 -28.55 16.78 -5.10
CA ASN A 373 -29.52 17.73 -5.70
C ASN A 373 -29.40 19.12 -5.10
#